data_bd59d773226e827d7675da4e91c78485
#
_entry.id   bd59d773226e827d7675da4e91c78485
#
_cell.length_a   1.000
_cell.length_b   1.000
_cell.length_c   1.000
_cell.angle_alpha   90.00
_cell.angle_beta   90.00
_cell.angle_gamma   90.00
#
_symmetry.space_group_name_H-M   'P 1'
#
loop_
_entity.id
_entity.type
_entity.pdbx_description
1 polymer ?
#
loop_
_entity_poly.entity_id
_entity_poly.type
_entity_poly.pdbx_seq_one_letter_code
_entity_poly.pdbx_strand_id
1 'polypeptide(L)'
;MSKADARVDESVARWRGHELFRGMDEGALRALMAAIEPVSFVDNERLIVQGERDQGTYLGKDGVLVAGARDDAMFLIEEGRVRVRIVDSDGATRLERILDAPAVVGEMALVTNEPRSATVEAVGPVRALRAGRAPVMALVRKAPQAAAFLTRAVGRRLMEAGGIRKVGKYEVTGAIGSGSLCTVFEGLHPTLSQNVALKMLSHDLAMDPGFKKAFETEAQLLASLRHDHIVRIIDTERAYGTHFIVMERMTGTDLQAVIERGTRLPFETVARLMAESLEALAHCHQKGLLHRDVKPGNIFLTEDGKAKLLDFNIAVAVKQTEQGSGRVSGTPAYMAPEQCRGEPMDGRADLYALGITAYALVTGEQPYGGDTAVDMMRHHVATPMPDARERVPDLPDYLVEFIARATRKNREDRFASCAAAAAFLRTAVELPIVDKLALTSVAVSYHPSREAFVTDALRRLYKELKGVPGVAVIYGHQGAASSPDEDAK
;
A
#
# COMPACT_ATOMS: atom_id res chain seq x y z
N MET A 1 17.51 -5.23 43.99
CA MET A 1 17.22 -4.48 42.76
C MET A 1 17.83 -3.10 42.90
N SER A 2 18.63 -2.69 41.93
CA SER A 2 19.16 -1.33 41.94
C SER A 2 18.03 -0.32 41.61
N LYS A 3 18.21 0.97 41.98
CA LYS A 3 17.25 2.01 41.58
C LYS A 3 17.10 2.09 40.04
N ALA A 4 18.17 1.73 39.31
CA ALA A 4 18.15 1.68 37.85
C ALA A 4 17.28 0.55 37.31
N ASP A 5 17.34 -0.64 37.93
CA ASP A 5 16.53 -1.80 37.51
C ASP A 5 15.05 -1.54 37.76
N ALA A 6 14.67 -0.94 38.90
CA ALA A 6 13.28 -0.60 39.20
C ALA A 6 12.69 0.40 38.22
N ARG A 7 13.46 1.39 37.76
CA ARG A 7 13.07 2.35 36.74
C ARG A 7 12.82 1.65 35.41
N VAL A 8 13.74 0.77 34.99
CA VAL A 8 13.59 0.04 33.70
C VAL A 8 12.34 -0.81 33.71
N ASP A 9 12.03 -1.48 34.85
CA ASP A 9 10.80 -2.27 34.99
C ASP A 9 9.54 -1.43 34.87
N GLU A 10 9.53 -0.24 35.49
CA GLU A 10 8.41 0.71 35.36
C GLU A 10 8.21 1.18 33.92
N SER A 11 9.30 1.56 33.23
CA SER A 11 9.23 1.96 31.81
C SER A 11 8.77 0.81 30.91
N VAL A 12 9.27 -0.42 31.13
CA VAL A 12 8.80 -1.60 30.37
C VAL A 12 7.30 -1.82 30.55
N ALA A 13 6.80 -1.75 31.79
CA ALA A 13 5.37 -1.93 32.08
C ALA A 13 4.51 -0.87 31.37
N ARG A 14 4.97 0.38 31.34
CA ARG A 14 4.29 1.51 30.72
C ARG A 14 4.25 1.41 29.20
N TRP A 15 5.35 1.03 28.56
CA TRP A 15 5.52 1.08 27.11
C TRP A 15 5.17 -0.21 26.39
N ARG A 16 5.03 -1.35 27.09
CA ARG A 16 4.75 -2.68 26.50
C ARG A 16 3.49 -2.71 25.63
N GLY A 17 2.45 -1.95 26.00
CA GLY A 17 1.19 -1.84 25.24
C GLY A 17 1.17 -0.78 24.14
N HIS A 18 2.19 0.08 24.09
CA HIS A 18 2.23 1.18 23.12
C HIS A 18 2.51 0.64 21.70
N GLU A 19 1.89 1.25 20.69
CA GLU A 19 1.98 0.81 19.27
C GLU A 19 3.41 0.70 18.75
N LEU A 20 4.33 1.52 19.24
CA LEU A 20 5.75 1.49 18.87
C LEU A 20 6.43 0.17 19.28
N PHE A 21 6.02 -0.42 20.40
CA PHE A 21 6.67 -1.60 20.98
C PHE A 21 5.79 -2.85 20.94
N ARG A 22 4.60 -2.76 20.36
CA ARG A 22 3.67 -3.89 20.28
C ARG A 22 4.30 -5.07 19.55
N GLY A 23 4.32 -6.24 20.20
CA GLY A 23 4.88 -7.48 19.66
C GLY A 23 6.39 -7.62 19.85
N MET A 24 7.06 -6.67 20.53
CA MET A 24 8.45 -6.82 20.95
C MET A 24 8.52 -7.77 22.16
N ASP A 25 9.53 -8.64 22.20
CA ASP A 25 9.80 -9.45 23.38
C ASP A 25 10.25 -8.56 24.56
N GLU A 26 9.94 -9.00 25.77
CA GLU A 26 10.17 -8.21 26.97
C GLU A 26 11.66 -7.98 27.25
N GLY A 27 12.53 -8.95 26.88
CA GLY A 27 13.97 -8.82 27.03
C GLY A 27 14.55 -7.73 26.12
N ALA A 28 14.11 -7.67 24.87
CA ALA A 28 14.52 -6.63 23.92
C ALA A 28 14.01 -5.24 24.35
N LEU A 29 12.76 -5.15 24.83
CA LEU A 29 12.21 -3.89 25.34
C LEU A 29 12.97 -3.41 26.59
N ARG A 30 13.28 -4.33 27.52
CA ARG A 30 14.08 -4.05 28.71
C ARG A 30 15.48 -3.55 28.34
N ALA A 31 16.16 -4.20 27.41
CA ALA A 31 17.48 -3.79 26.94
C ALA A 31 17.45 -2.37 26.31
N LEU A 32 16.40 -2.06 25.57
CA LEU A 32 16.20 -0.72 25.01
C LEU A 32 16.00 0.31 26.12
N MET A 33 15.07 0.08 27.07
CA MET A 33 14.77 1.02 28.16
C MET A 33 15.99 1.26 29.06
N ALA A 34 16.87 0.27 29.20
CA ALA A 34 18.14 0.42 29.90
C ALA A 34 19.17 1.28 29.13
N ALA A 35 19.10 1.29 27.80
CA ALA A 35 20.02 2.04 26.93
C ALA A 35 19.58 3.50 26.66
N ILE A 36 18.35 3.88 27.06
CA ILE A 36 17.79 5.22 26.85
C ILE A 36 17.98 6.09 28.10
N GLU A 37 18.26 7.37 27.89
CA GLU A 37 18.56 8.32 28.96
C GLU A 37 17.29 8.92 29.57
N PRO A 38 17.07 8.87 30.89
CA PRO A 38 15.99 9.58 31.55
C PRO A 38 16.31 11.08 31.63
N VAL A 39 15.31 11.89 31.27
CA VAL A 39 15.38 13.36 31.32
C VAL A 39 14.13 13.92 31.96
N SER A 40 14.24 15.11 32.55
CA SER A 40 13.10 15.81 33.15
C SER A 40 13.12 17.25 32.71
N PHE A 41 11.91 17.81 32.52
CA PHE A 41 11.71 19.20 32.10
C PHE A 41 10.79 19.89 33.09
N VAL A 42 11.04 21.18 33.30
CA VAL A 42 10.17 22.05 34.08
C VAL A 42 9.13 22.74 33.17
N ASP A 43 8.14 23.36 33.78
CA ASP A 43 7.07 24.05 33.03
C ASP A 43 7.63 25.07 32.02
N ASN A 44 7.10 25.06 30.80
CA ASN A 44 7.52 25.88 29.64
C ASN A 44 8.95 25.62 29.13
N GLU A 45 9.64 24.61 29.63
CA GLU A 45 10.93 24.20 29.09
C GLU A 45 10.76 23.50 27.73
N ARG A 46 11.64 23.84 26.78
CA ARG A 46 11.58 23.29 25.41
C ARG A 46 12.36 21.99 25.29
N LEU A 47 11.68 20.95 24.87
CA LEU A 47 12.26 19.66 24.53
C LEU A 47 12.83 19.67 23.11
N ILE A 48 12.13 20.37 22.20
CA ILE A 48 12.42 20.43 20.76
C ILE A 48 12.07 21.86 20.29
N VAL A 49 12.89 22.43 19.40
CA VAL A 49 12.64 23.75 18.80
C VAL A 49 12.52 23.62 17.28
N GLN A 50 11.43 24.12 16.73
CA GLN A 50 11.18 24.12 15.29
C GLN A 50 12.27 24.89 14.52
N GLY A 51 12.72 24.36 13.38
CA GLY A 51 13.73 24.98 12.55
C GLY A 51 15.18 24.73 13.00
N GLU A 52 15.40 24.27 14.24
CA GLU A 52 16.73 23.90 14.68
C GLU A 52 17.17 22.59 14.03
N ARG A 53 18.42 22.59 13.59
CA ARG A 53 19.18 21.36 13.35
C ARG A 53 19.94 21.14 14.64
N ASP A 54 19.70 20.04 15.32
CA ASP A 54 20.37 19.73 16.58
C ASP A 54 21.90 19.78 16.43
N GLN A 55 22.44 20.95 16.61
CA GLN A 55 23.86 21.14 16.97
C GLN A 55 23.86 21.16 18.50
N GLY A 56 23.71 19.97 19.11
CA GLY A 56 23.45 19.84 20.52
C GLY A 56 24.56 20.42 21.37
N THR A 57 24.23 21.48 22.08
CA THR A 57 24.88 21.79 23.33
C THR A 57 23.89 21.39 24.44
N TYR A 58 24.17 20.36 25.22
CA TYR A 58 23.33 19.96 26.37
C TYR A 58 24.12 20.08 27.67
N LEU A 59 23.40 20.34 28.75
CA LEU A 59 24.00 20.29 30.07
C LEU A 59 24.29 18.82 30.44
N GLY A 60 25.56 18.47 30.48
CA GLY A 60 26.00 17.19 30.99
C GLY A 60 25.70 17.03 32.49
N LYS A 61 25.80 15.81 33.01
CA LYS A 61 25.58 15.49 34.44
C LYS A 61 26.36 16.39 35.41
N ASP A 62 27.39 17.05 34.93
CA ASP A 62 28.32 17.89 35.69
C ASP A 62 28.02 19.40 35.51
N GLY A 63 26.90 19.76 34.92
CA GLY A 63 26.53 21.17 34.66
C GLY A 63 27.37 21.87 33.59
N VAL A 64 28.18 21.14 32.82
CA VAL A 64 29.02 21.67 31.74
C VAL A 64 28.29 21.51 30.39
N LEU A 65 28.26 22.59 29.61
CA LEU A 65 27.74 22.55 28.23
C LEU A 65 28.67 21.68 27.35
N VAL A 66 28.18 20.52 26.93
CA VAL A 66 28.91 19.63 26.06
C VAL A 66 28.40 19.83 24.62
N ALA A 67 29.30 20.25 23.70
CA ALA A 67 29.04 20.29 22.29
C ALA A 67 29.00 18.84 21.76
N GLY A 68 27.81 18.33 21.45
CA GLY A 68 27.63 16.98 20.90
C GLY A 68 27.54 17.01 19.40
N ALA A 69 28.01 15.95 18.76
CA ALA A 69 27.66 15.62 17.38
C ALA A 69 26.13 15.60 17.22
N ARG A 70 25.61 15.90 16.03
CA ARG A 70 24.19 15.81 15.63
C ARG A 70 23.46 14.73 16.42
N ASP A 71 22.68 15.14 17.41
CA ASP A 71 21.96 14.21 18.26
C ASP A 71 20.45 14.30 17.98
N ASP A 72 20.09 13.75 16.83
CA ASP A 72 18.71 13.52 16.46
C ASP A 72 18.10 12.55 17.48
N ALA A 73 17.34 13.08 18.44
CA ALA A 73 16.67 12.30 19.47
C ALA A 73 15.16 12.41 19.38
N MET A 74 14.45 11.34 19.72
CA MET A 74 13.05 11.36 20.08
C MET A 74 12.89 11.29 21.60
N PHE A 75 11.74 11.71 22.08
CA PHE A 75 11.39 11.65 23.50
C PHE A 75 10.16 10.77 23.69
N LEU A 76 10.28 9.83 24.62
CA LEU A 76 9.18 9.02 25.12
C LEU A 76 8.69 9.70 26.41
N ILE A 77 7.58 10.39 26.33
CA ILE A 77 6.99 11.11 27.47
C ILE A 77 6.34 10.08 28.38
N GLU A 78 6.90 9.92 29.60
CA GLU A 78 6.43 8.96 30.58
C GLU A 78 5.41 9.54 31.56
N GLU A 79 5.58 10.81 31.90
CA GLU A 79 4.68 11.55 32.79
C GLU A 79 4.60 13.01 32.39
N GLY A 80 3.45 13.61 32.67
CA GLY A 80 3.18 15.02 32.37
C GLY A 80 2.54 15.21 31.00
N ARG A 81 2.60 16.44 30.51
CA ARG A 81 1.99 16.87 29.25
C ARG A 81 2.98 17.70 28.46
N VAL A 82 2.90 17.63 27.13
CA VAL A 82 3.71 18.45 26.25
C VAL A 82 2.82 19.17 25.24
N ARG A 83 3.16 20.43 24.96
CA ARG A 83 2.53 21.24 23.91
C ARG A 83 3.38 21.13 22.65
N VAL A 84 2.77 20.67 21.57
CA VAL A 84 3.38 20.63 20.22
C VAL A 84 2.83 21.82 19.43
N ARG A 85 3.72 22.67 18.92
CA ARG A 85 3.37 23.86 18.15
C ARG A 85 4.14 23.90 16.83
N ILE A 86 3.42 24.17 15.74
CA ILE A 86 3.99 24.42 14.41
C ILE A 86 3.65 25.85 14.03
N VAL A 87 4.67 26.62 13.69
CA VAL A 87 4.52 27.99 13.17
C VAL A 87 4.95 28.03 11.70
N ASP A 88 4.31 28.90 10.92
CA ASP A 88 4.71 29.13 9.53
C ASP A 88 5.85 30.15 9.42
N SER A 89 6.26 30.48 8.19
CA SER A 89 7.31 31.45 7.90
C SER A 89 6.98 32.85 8.42
N ASP A 90 5.70 33.17 8.58
CA ASP A 90 5.20 34.48 8.99
C ASP A 90 4.98 34.56 10.51
N GLY A 91 5.33 33.47 11.24
CA GLY A 91 5.20 33.37 12.70
C GLY A 91 3.79 33.04 13.20
N ALA A 92 2.85 32.78 12.30
CA ALA A 92 1.49 32.36 12.67
C ALA A 92 1.45 30.90 13.10
N THR A 93 0.76 30.60 14.20
CA THR A 93 0.58 29.21 14.67
C THR A 93 -0.37 28.47 13.74
N ARG A 94 0.12 27.47 13.04
CA ARG A 94 -0.68 26.58 12.19
C ARG A 94 -1.29 25.40 12.93
N LEU A 95 -0.59 24.91 13.94
CA LEU A 95 -1.03 23.78 14.75
C LEU A 95 -0.58 24.01 16.20
N GLU A 96 -1.49 23.82 17.12
CA GLU A 96 -1.17 23.67 18.54
C GLU A 96 -1.94 22.49 19.10
N ARG A 97 -1.25 21.58 19.76
CA ARG A 97 -1.84 20.39 20.36
C ARG A 97 -1.14 20.05 21.67
N ILE A 98 -1.91 19.65 22.67
CA ILE A 98 -1.40 19.10 23.91
C ILE A 98 -1.46 17.57 23.81
N LEU A 99 -0.36 16.92 24.18
CA LEU A 99 -0.26 15.46 24.28
C LEU A 99 -0.05 15.08 25.74
N ASP A 100 -0.87 14.15 26.22
CA ASP A 100 -0.74 13.53 27.53
C ASP A 100 0.18 12.30 27.46
N ALA A 101 0.93 12.02 28.52
CA ALA A 101 1.70 10.78 28.63
C ALA A 101 0.77 9.55 28.72
N PRO A 102 1.17 8.38 28.10
CA PRO A 102 2.37 8.17 27.33
C PRO A 102 2.29 8.71 25.90
N ALA A 103 3.30 9.45 25.46
CA ALA A 103 3.35 10.04 24.13
C ALA A 103 4.78 9.97 23.54
N VAL A 104 4.86 10.00 22.21
CA VAL A 104 6.15 10.03 21.49
C VAL A 104 6.24 11.33 20.71
N VAL A 105 7.36 12.02 20.81
CA VAL A 105 7.64 13.26 20.07
C VAL A 105 9.07 13.29 19.54
N GLY A 106 9.26 13.95 18.41
CA GLY A 106 10.58 14.11 17.78
C GLY A 106 11.05 12.93 16.95
N GLU A 107 10.19 11.93 16.71
CA GLU A 107 10.49 10.71 15.92
C GLU A 107 10.92 11.02 14.48
N MET A 108 10.43 12.13 13.91
CA MET A 108 10.75 12.52 12.53
C MET A 108 12.23 12.81 12.32
N ALA A 109 12.90 13.42 13.28
CA ALA A 109 14.33 13.72 13.18
C ALA A 109 15.20 12.45 13.07
N LEU A 110 14.69 11.31 13.51
CA LEU A 110 15.40 10.03 13.39
C LEU A 110 15.41 9.50 11.95
N VAL A 111 14.43 9.87 11.14
CA VAL A 111 14.25 9.37 9.77
C VAL A 111 14.51 10.45 8.72
N THR A 112 14.48 11.73 9.09
CA THR A 112 14.77 12.86 8.19
C THR A 112 16.13 13.48 8.50
N ASN A 113 16.77 14.07 7.51
CA ASN A 113 17.90 14.98 7.71
C ASN A 113 17.43 16.45 7.75
N GLU A 114 16.14 16.67 7.90
CA GLU A 114 15.51 17.99 7.88
C GLU A 114 15.52 18.63 9.26
N PRO A 115 15.39 19.96 9.34
CA PRO A 115 15.21 20.66 10.61
C PRO A 115 13.95 20.14 11.34
N ARG A 116 13.90 20.34 12.66
CA ARG A 116 12.74 19.98 13.48
C ARG A 116 11.46 20.63 12.95
N SER A 117 10.43 19.83 12.75
CA SER A 117 9.16 20.27 12.14
C SER A 117 8.23 21.01 13.11
N ALA A 118 8.48 20.91 14.41
CA ALA A 118 7.63 21.51 15.45
C ALA A 118 8.47 21.90 16.68
N THR A 119 7.97 22.85 17.45
CA THR A 119 8.44 23.12 18.81
C THR A 119 7.62 22.27 19.78
N VAL A 120 8.30 21.63 20.73
CA VAL A 120 7.68 20.85 21.82
C VAL A 120 8.10 21.46 23.16
N GLU A 121 7.13 21.85 23.96
CA GLU A 121 7.31 22.51 25.26
C GLU A 121 6.60 21.72 26.37
N ALA A 122 7.21 21.62 27.52
CA ALA A 122 6.59 21.03 28.71
C ALA A 122 5.41 21.89 29.21
N VAL A 123 4.32 21.23 29.60
CA VAL A 123 3.16 21.85 30.27
C VAL A 123 3.10 21.30 31.70
N GLY A 124 3.69 22.00 32.64
CA GLY A 124 4.01 21.49 33.95
C GLY A 124 5.25 20.58 33.95
N PRO A 125 5.53 19.89 35.06
CA PRO A 125 6.65 18.96 35.15
C PRO A 125 6.47 17.77 34.17
N VAL A 126 7.54 17.43 33.42
CA VAL A 126 7.54 16.32 32.47
C VAL A 126 8.70 15.40 32.77
N ARG A 127 8.43 14.08 32.83
CA ARG A 127 9.44 13.03 32.81
C ARG A 127 9.42 12.33 31.47
N ALA A 128 10.59 12.15 30.87
CA ALA A 128 10.72 11.52 29.57
C ALA A 128 11.97 10.66 29.48
N LEU A 129 12.01 9.77 28.51
CA LEU A 129 13.20 9.04 28.10
C LEU A 129 13.68 9.63 26.76
N ARG A 130 14.94 10.03 26.70
CA ARG A 130 15.58 10.55 25.50
C ARG A 130 16.23 9.41 24.75
N ALA A 131 15.74 9.12 23.55
CA ALA A 131 16.25 8.07 22.68
C ALA A 131 16.96 8.69 21.48
N GLY A 132 18.28 8.62 21.48
CA GLY A 132 19.11 9.06 20.33
C GLY A 132 18.93 8.15 19.12
N ARG A 133 19.44 8.60 17.96
CA ARG A 133 19.31 7.90 16.68
C ARG A 133 19.86 6.47 16.72
N ALA A 134 21.04 6.26 17.31
CA ALA A 134 21.69 4.95 17.28
C ALA A 134 20.89 3.83 18.00
N PRO A 135 20.40 4.02 19.25
CA PRO A 135 19.54 3.03 19.90
C PRO A 135 18.25 2.74 19.13
N VAL A 136 17.61 3.80 18.60
CA VAL A 136 16.35 3.63 17.83
C VAL A 136 16.59 2.88 16.53
N MET A 137 17.64 3.19 15.79
CA MET A 137 17.97 2.48 14.55
C MET A 137 18.37 1.03 14.82
N ALA A 138 19.01 0.75 15.92
CA ALA A 138 19.29 -0.63 16.35
C ALA A 138 17.99 -1.40 16.67
N LEU A 139 17.02 -0.72 17.31
CA LEU A 139 15.70 -1.28 17.56
C LEU A 139 14.95 -1.57 16.26
N VAL A 140 14.86 -0.60 15.36
CA VAL A 140 14.14 -0.73 14.08
C VAL A 140 14.68 -1.89 13.24
N ARG A 141 16.00 -2.12 13.27
CA ARG A 141 16.62 -3.27 12.57
C ARG A 141 16.23 -4.62 13.17
N LYS A 142 15.93 -4.67 14.46
CA LYS A 142 15.63 -5.91 15.20
C LYS A 142 14.13 -6.18 15.34
N ALA A 143 13.30 -5.14 15.28
CA ALA A 143 11.87 -5.21 15.55
C ALA A 143 11.05 -4.58 14.38
N PRO A 144 10.44 -5.41 13.50
CA PRO A 144 9.62 -4.93 12.39
C PRO A 144 8.49 -3.96 12.83
N GLN A 145 8.00 -4.11 14.06
CA GLN A 145 6.96 -3.26 14.64
C GLN A 145 7.43 -1.80 14.82
N ALA A 146 8.71 -1.61 15.18
CA ALA A 146 9.30 -0.28 15.29
C ALA A 146 9.44 0.39 13.90
N ALA A 147 9.81 -0.37 12.88
CA ALA A 147 9.83 0.11 11.50
C ALA A 147 8.42 0.49 11.00
N ALA A 148 7.42 -0.33 11.30
CA ALA A 148 6.03 -0.05 10.97
C ALA A 148 5.50 1.22 11.67
N PHE A 149 5.91 1.47 12.93
CA PHE A 149 5.59 2.71 13.63
C PHE A 149 6.17 3.92 12.88
N LEU A 150 7.45 3.90 12.49
CA LEU A 150 8.06 4.99 11.73
C LEU A 150 7.33 5.23 10.41
N THR A 151 6.95 4.17 9.71
CA THR A 151 6.18 4.26 8.46
C THR A 151 4.84 4.96 8.69
N ARG A 152 4.11 4.58 9.75
CA ARG A 152 2.85 5.24 10.12
C ARG A 152 3.05 6.68 10.57
N ALA A 153 4.10 6.97 11.34
CA ALA A 153 4.41 8.32 11.80
C ALA A 153 4.67 9.26 10.62
N VAL A 154 5.50 8.84 9.64
CA VAL A 154 5.74 9.59 8.41
C VAL A 154 4.44 9.77 7.62
N GLY A 155 3.68 8.69 7.44
CA GLY A 155 2.40 8.75 6.74
C GLY A 155 1.41 9.74 7.36
N ARG A 156 1.29 9.75 8.68
CA ARG A 156 0.45 10.71 9.41
C ARG A 156 0.92 12.16 9.19
N ARG A 157 2.23 12.41 9.29
CA ARG A 157 2.81 13.73 9.09
C ARG A 157 2.59 14.29 7.69
N LEU A 158 2.67 13.46 6.66
CA LEU A 158 2.38 13.87 5.29
C LEU A 158 0.92 14.31 5.08
N MET A 159 0.01 13.87 5.95
CA MET A 159 -1.41 14.17 5.88
C MET A 159 -1.87 15.28 6.83
N GLU A 160 -1.09 15.61 7.87
CA GLU A 160 -1.46 16.65 8.85
C GLU A 160 -1.45 18.05 8.21
N ALA A 161 -2.45 18.86 8.57
CA ALA A 161 -2.52 20.26 8.17
C ALA A 161 -1.30 21.03 8.76
N GLY A 162 -0.52 21.66 7.89
CA GLY A 162 0.74 22.33 8.30
C GLY A 162 1.95 21.38 8.35
N GLY A 163 1.77 20.07 8.05
CA GLY A 163 2.86 19.12 7.93
C GLY A 163 3.69 19.28 6.65
N ILE A 164 4.75 18.49 6.56
CA ILE A 164 5.61 18.44 5.37
C ILE A 164 4.81 17.73 4.26
N ARG A 165 4.43 18.49 3.23
CA ARG A 165 3.63 17.97 2.11
C ARG A 165 4.45 17.70 0.85
N LYS A 166 5.74 17.38 0.99
CA LYS A 166 6.61 17.14 -0.16
C LYS A 166 7.32 15.80 -0.05
N VAL A 167 7.33 15.05 -1.13
CA VAL A 167 8.16 13.87 -1.32
C VAL A 167 9.04 14.12 -2.54
N GLY A 168 10.30 14.42 -2.30
CA GLY A 168 11.18 14.92 -3.35
C GLY A 168 10.62 16.20 -3.98
N LYS A 169 10.40 16.16 -5.30
CA LYS A 169 9.78 17.26 -6.05
C LYS A 169 8.24 17.27 -6.00
N TYR A 170 7.59 16.20 -5.57
CA TYR A 170 6.14 16.04 -5.59
C TYR A 170 5.48 16.64 -4.35
N GLU A 171 4.35 17.32 -4.57
CA GLU A 171 3.51 17.81 -3.48
C GLU A 171 2.44 16.77 -3.14
N VAL A 172 2.31 16.41 -1.86
CA VAL A 172 1.29 15.46 -1.38
C VAL A 172 -0.03 16.21 -1.20
N THR A 173 -1.06 15.79 -1.91
CA THR A 173 -2.38 16.44 -1.92
C THR A 173 -3.41 15.67 -1.11
N GLY A 174 -3.25 14.34 -0.94
CA GLY A 174 -4.19 13.50 -0.23
C GLY A 174 -3.67 12.10 0.05
N ALA A 175 -4.49 11.26 0.71
CA ALA A 175 -4.26 9.83 0.82
C ALA A 175 -5.21 9.10 -0.12
N ILE A 176 -4.68 8.09 -0.84
CA ILE A 176 -5.47 7.19 -1.69
C ILE A 176 -5.90 5.97 -0.90
N GLY A 177 -4.97 5.41 -0.11
CA GLY A 177 -5.23 4.21 0.68
C GLY A 177 -4.09 3.93 1.67
N SER A 178 -4.43 3.24 2.75
CA SER A 178 -3.47 2.77 3.75
C SER A 178 -3.68 1.28 3.98
N GLY A 179 -2.67 0.47 3.66
CA GLY A 179 -2.60 -0.95 4.01
C GLY A 179 -1.67 -1.19 5.19
N SER A 180 -1.60 -2.43 5.64
CA SER A 180 -0.74 -2.83 6.77
C SER A 180 0.76 -2.64 6.50
N LEU A 181 1.19 -2.69 5.24
CA LEU A 181 2.60 -2.67 4.81
C LEU A 181 2.98 -1.44 3.98
N CYS A 182 2.02 -0.67 3.48
CA CYS A 182 2.31 0.51 2.66
C CYS A 182 1.17 1.53 2.74
N THR A 183 1.51 2.80 2.53
CA THR A 183 0.55 3.89 2.36
C THR A 183 0.75 4.49 0.99
N VAL A 184 -0.36 4.74 0.29
CA VAL A 184 -0.37 5.38 -1.03
C VAL A 184 -0.98 6.76 -0.90
N PHE A 185 -0.25 7.76 -1.32
CA PHE A 185 -0.69 9.16 -1.32
C PHE A 185 -1.01 9.63 -2.72
N GLU A 186 -1.90 10.59 -2.80
CA GLU A 186 -2.07 11.40 -4.00
C GLU A 186 -1.03 12.52 -4.00
N GLY A 187 -0.41 12.75 -5.15
CA GLY A 187 0.59 13.78 -5.29
C GLY A 187 0.45 14.55 -6.59
N LEU A 188 1.04 15.74 -6.63
CA LEU A 188 1.09 16.61 -7.80
C LEU A 188 2.54 16.86 -8.21
N HIS A 189 2.85 16.66 -9.50
CA HIS A 189 4.12 17.09 -10.06
C HIS A 189 4.07 18.61 -10.28
N PRO A 190 4.90 19.42 -9.58
CA PRO A 190 4.70 20.87 -9.51
C PRO A 190 4.88 21.56 -10.87
N THR A 191 5.78 21.06 -11.73
CA THR A 191 6.06 21.65 -13.04
C THR A 191 5.13 21.17 -14.13
N LEU A 192 4.71 19.88 -14.09
CA LEU A 192 3.88 19.28 -15.14
C LEU A 192 2.40 19.34 -14.82
N SER A 193 2.02 19.77 -13.62
CA SER A 193 0.63 19.75 -13.11
C SER A 193 -0.05 18.39 -13.28
N GLN A 194 0.74 17.31 -13.19
CA GLN A 194 0.28 15.95 -13.38
C GLN A 194 0.02 15.30 -12.02
N ASN A 195 -1.18 14.75 -11.84
CA ASN A 195 -1.51 13.94 -10.68
C ASN A 195 -0.79 12.60 -10.75
N VAL A 196 -0.21 12.20 -9.62
CA VAL A 196 0.53 10.94 -9.45
C VAL A 196 0.07 10.22 -8.18
N ALA A 197 0.32 8.92 -8.11
CA ALA A 197 0.23 8.14 -6.89
C ALA A 197 1.64 7.92 -6.33
N LEU A 198 1.82 8.16 -5.03
CA LEU A 198 3.09 8.06 -4.31
C LEU A 198 2.98 6.89 -3.32
N LYS A 199 3.54 5.75 -3.67
CA LYS A 199 3.56 4.56 -2.81
C LYS A 199 4.79 4.61 -1.91
N MET A 200 4.58 4.81 -0.61
CA MET A 200 5.62 4.79 0.42
C MET A 200 5.96 3.35 0.78
N LEU A 201 7.23 2.99 0.72
CA LEU A 201 7.72 1.71 1.20
C LEU A 201 7.90 1.72 2.72
N SER A 202 7.79 0.55 3.34
CA SER A 202 8.01 0.43 4.77
C SER A 202 9.48 0.62 5.14
N HIS A 203 9.74 1.16 6.33
CA HIS A 203 11.10 1.45 6.79
C HIS A 203 11.93 0.21 7.05
N ASP A 204 11.33 -0.95 7.37
CA ASP A 204 12.05 -2.22 7.52
C ASP A 204 12.71 -2.66 6.22
N LEU A 205 12.04 -2.46 5.09
CA LEU A 205 12.61 -2.72 3.77
C LEU A 205 13.73 -1.72 3.43
N ALA A 206 13.50 -0.43 3.68
CA ALA A 206 14.47 0.61 3.35
C ALA A 206 15.77 0.52 4.15
N MET A 207 15.76 -0.14 5.31
CA MET A 207 16.91 -0.34 6.19
C MET A 207 17.70 -1.63 5.92
N ASP A 208 17.19 -2.52 5.09
CA ASP A 208 17.91 -3.71 4.66
C ASP A 208 19.09 -3.30 3.74
N PRO A 209 20.34 -3.68 4.06
CA PRO A 209 21.49 -3.28 3.25
C PRO A 209 21.46 -3.80 1.80
N GLY A 210 20.87 -4.98 1.57
CA GLY A 210 20.68 -5.57 0.24
C GLY A 210 19.58 -4.91 -0.55
N PHE A 211 18.58 -4.34 0.14
CA PHE A 211 17.39 -3.78 -0.47
C PHE A 211 17.68 -2.63 -1.45
N LYS A 212 18.56 -1.71 -1.10
CA LYS A 212 18.81 -0.51 -1.93
C LYS A 212 19.19 -0.87 -3.37
N LYS A 213 20.19 -1.74 -3.52
CA LYS A 213 20.71 -2.12 -4.85
C LYS A 213 19.66 -2.88 -5.67
N ALA A 214 18.97 -3.80 -5.01
CA ALA A 214 17.95 -4.59 -5.67
C ALA A 214 16.71 -3.74 -6.01
N PHE A 215 16.31 -2.82 -5.13
CA PHE A 215 15.25 -1.85 -5.40
C PHE A 215 15.57 -0.97 -6.63
N GLU A 216 16.77 -0.40 -6.70
CA GLU A 216 17.20 0.43 -7.83
C GLU A 216 17.17 -0.36 -9.15
N THR A 217 17.66 -1.61 -9.14
CA THR A 217 17.66 -2.48 -10.33
C THR A 217 16.23 -2.82 -10.77
N GLU A 218 15.37 -3.21 -9.85
CA GLU A 218 14.01 -3.61 -10.15
C GLU A 218 13.12 -2.41 -10.52
N ALA A 219 13.29 -1.28 -9.85
CA ALA A 219 12.61 -0.05 -10.20
C ALA A 219 12.96 0.42 -11.63
N GLN A 220 14.23 0.28 -12.06
CA GLN A 220 14.64 0.56 -13.44
C GLN A 220 13.96 -0.39 -14.43
N LEU A 221 13.91 -1.68 -14.10
CA LEU A 221 13.24 -2.69 -14.94
C LEU A 221 11.75 -2.38 -15.06
N LEU A 222 11.07 -2.13 -13.94
CA LEU A 222 9.65 -1.77 -13.92
C LEU A 222 9.36 -0.47 -14.65
N ALA A 223 10.22 0.55 -14.52
CA ALA A 223 10.08 1.81 -15.26
C ALA A 223 10.26 1.62 -16.78
N SER A 224 10.93 0.55 -17.21
CA SER A 224 11.06 0.19 -18.64
C SER A 224 9.84 -0.52 -19.21
N LEU A 225 8.94 -1.06 -18.36
CA LEU A 225 7.72 -1.71 -18.81
C LEU A 225 6.75 -0.69 -19.40
N ARG A 226 6.33 -0.94 -20.63
CA ARG A 226 5.33 -0.15 -21.35
C ARG A 226 4.25 -1.10 -21.82
N HIS A 227 3.11 -1.13 -21.13
CA HIS A 227 1.98 -1.98 -21.46
C HIS A 227 0.69 -1.36 -20.93
N ASP A 228 -0.39 -1.42 -21.69
CA ASP A 228 -1.67 -0.78 -21.32
C ASP A 228 -2.28 -1.36 -20.05
N HIS A 229 -1.99 -2.63 -19.76
CA HIS A 229 -2.49 -3.35 -18.59
C HIS A 229 -1.45 -3.49 -17.46
N ILE A 230 -0.43 -2.63 -17.44
CA ILE A 230 0.53 -2.51 -16.33
C ILE A 230 0.52 -1.06 -15.85
N VAL A 231 0.50 -0.84 -14.53
CA VAL A 231 0.65 0.49 -13.97
C VAL A 231 1.99 1.09 -14.37
N ARG A 232 1.97 2.31 -14.90
CA ARG A 232 3.21 2.98 -15.30
C ARG A 232 3.92 3.59 -14.11
N ILE A 233 5.15 3.17 -13.87
CA ILE A 233 6.06 3.85 -12.95
C ILE A 233 6.65 5.07 -13.66
N ILE A 234 6.56 6.21 -13.00
CA ILE A 234 7.02 7.51 -13.51
C ILE A 234 8.40 7.84 -12.97
N ASP A 235 8.61 7.60 -11.66
CA ASP A 235 9.81 8.00 -10.95
C ASP A 235 9.99 7.21 -9.64
N THR A 236 11.12 7.40 -8.99
CA THR A 236 11.34 6.98 -7.60
C THR A 236 11.95 8.12 -6.82
N GLU A 237 11.50 8.31 -5.59
CA GLU A 237 12.02 9.35 -4.69
C GLU A 237 12.52 8.74 -3.39
N ARG A 238 13.53 9.36 -2.80
CA ARG A 238 14.02 9.00 -1.47
C ARG A 238 13.78 10.15 -0.51
N ALA A 239 12.90 9.92 0.45
CA ALA A 239 12.54 10.89 1.47
C ALA A 239 12.22 10.19 2.79
N TYR A 240 12.37 10.89 3.90
CA TYR A 240 12.00 10.43 5.25
C TYR A 240 12.57 9.05 5.62
N GLY A 241 13.79 8.76 5.22
CA GLY A 241 14.47 7.49 5.50
C GLY A 241 13.93 6.28 4.78
N THR A 242 13.00 6.46 3.83
CA THR A 242 12.44 5.39 3.00
C THR A 242 12.45 5.76 1.52
N HIS A 243 11.90 4.86 0.69
CA HIS A 243 11.74 5.05 -0.74
C HIS A 243 10.26 5.20 -1.09
N PHE A 244 10.00 6.01 -2.10
CA PHE A 244 8.68 6.20 -2.69
C PHE A 244 8.72 5.79 -4.15
N ILE A 245 7.72 5.04 -4.58
CA ILE A 245 7.48 4.74 -5.99
C ILE A 245 6.43 5.74 -6.48
N VAL A 246 6.78 6.50 -7.51
CA VAL A 246 5.88 7.45 -8.15
C VAL A 246 5.28 6.78 -9.38
N MET A 247 3.96 6.68 -9.42
CA MET A 247 3.24 6.00 -10.49
C MET A 247 2.08 6.84 -11.01
N GLU A 248 1.56 6.47 -12.16
CA GLU A 248 0.35 7.09 -12.71
C GLU A 248 -0.81 7.03 -11.71
N ARG A 249 -1.56 8.13 -11.61
CA ARG A 249 -2.81 8.19 -10.84
C ARG A 249 -3.94 7.63 -11.68
N MET A 250 -4.59 6.60 -11.19
CA MET A 250 -5.73 5.96 -11.85
C MET A 250 -7.01 6.22 -11.07
N THR A 251 -8.13 6.20 -11.78
CA THR A 251 -9.49 6.23 -11.22
C THR A 251 -10.15 4.89 -11.43
N GLY A 252 -10.88 4.42 -10.42
CA GLY A 252 -11.49 3.09 -10.41
C GLY A 252 -11.36 2.39 -9.07
N THR A 253 -11.29 1.07 -9.07
CA THR A 253 -11.19 0.24 -7.86
C THR A 253 -10.39 -1.04 -8.13
N ASP A 254 -9.83 -1.66 -7.11
CA ASP A 254 -9.22 -2.98 -7.24
C ASP A 254 -10.28 -4.11 -7.21
N LEU A 255 -9.91 -5.29 -7.71
CA LEU A 255 -10.83 -6.43 -7.77
C LEU A 255 -11.16 -7.00 -6.38
N GLN A 256 -10.34 -6.74 -5.35
CA GLN A 256 -10.65 -7.14 -3.99
C GLN A 256 -11.87 -6.36 -3.47
N ALA A 257 -11.88 -5.06 -3.68
CA ALA A 257 -13.03 -4.23 -3.32
C ALA A 257 -14.30 -4.59 -4.13
N VAL A 258 -14.15 -5.07 -5.37
CA VAL A 258 -15.29 -5.60 -6.17
C VAL A 258 -15.87 -6.83 -5.49
N ILE A 259 -15.01 -7.78 -5.06
CA ILE A 259 -15.43 -9.00 -4.34
C ILE A 259 -16.10 -8.64 -3.01
N GLU A 260 -15.48 -7.79 -2.21
CA GLU A 260 -15.98 -7.40 -0.87
C GLU A 260 -17.34 -6.68 -0.91
N ARG A 261 -17.60 -5.91 -1.97
CA ARG A 261 -18.91 -5.29 -2.20
C ARG A 261 -19.98 -6.27 -2.69
N GLY A 262 -19.61 -7.52 -2.95
CA GLY A 262 -20.52 -8.53 -3.51
C GLY A 262 -20.97 -8.20 -4.94
N THR A 263 -20.21 -7.37 -5.66
CA THR A 263 -20.54 -6.97 -7.04
C THR A 263 -20.22 -8.12 -8.00
N ARG A 264 -21.25 -8.72 -8.58
CA ARG A 264 -21.09 -9.72 -9.64
C ARG A 264 -20.82 -9.03 -10.97
N LEU A 265 -19.66 -9.26 -11.54
CA LEU A 265 -19.34 -8.83 -12.89
C LEU A 265 -19.92 -9.81 -13.92
N PRO A 266 -20.31 -9.35 -15.13
CA PRO A 266 -20.64 -10.24 -16.23
C PRO A 266 -19.47 -11.18 -16.54
N PHE A 267 -19.75 -12.43 -16.90
CA PHE A 267 -18.72 -13.45 -17.13
C PHE A 267 -17.74 -13.07 -18.24
N GLU A 268 -18.24 -12.40 -19.29
CA GLU A 268 -17.40 -11.86 -20.37
C GLU A 268 -16.45 -10.77 -19.86
N THR A 269 -16.91 -9.95 -18.93
CA THR A 269 -16.07 -8.94 -18.27
C THR A 269 -14.98 -9.61 -17.44
N VAL A 270 -15.33 -10.65 -16.66
CA VAL A 270 -14.33 -11.42 -15.90
C VAL A 270 -13.29 -12.03 -16.85
N ALA A 271 -13.71 -12.69 -17.92
CA ALA A 271 -12.81 -13.31 -18.89
C ALA A 271 -11.88 -12.27 -19.54
N ARG A 272 -12.41 -11.11 -19.91
CA ARG A 272 -11.63 -10.02 -20.49
C ARG A 272 -10.59 -9.49 -19.49
N LEU A 273 -10.97 -9.22 -18.25
CA LEU A 273 -10.06 -8.74 -17.20
C LEU A 273 -8.94 -9.78 -16.93
N MET A 274 -9.28 -11.07 -16.93
CA MET A 274 -8.28 -12.14 -16.80
C MET A 274 -7.34 -12.20 -18.01
N ALA A 275 -7.87 -12.08 -19.24
CA ALA A 275 -7.06 -12.07 -20.45
C ALA A 275 -6.10 -10.86 -20.46
N GLU A 276 -6.56 -9.66 -20.14
CA GLU A 276 -5.76 -8.44 -20.02
C GLU A 276 -4.65 -8.57 -18.96
N SER A 277 -4.99 -9.17 -17.80
CA SER A 277 -4.01 -9.45 -16.74
C SER A 277 -2.96 -10.48 -17.17
N LEU A 278 -3.37 -11.52 -17.92
CA LEU A 278 -2.46 -12.52 -18.49
C LEU A 278 -1.51 -11.93 -19.54
N GLU A 279 -2.00 -11.00 -20.37
CA GLU A 279 -1.18 -10.28 -21.35
C GLU A 279 -0.12 -9.42 -20.65
N ALA A 280 -0.51 -8.73 -19.57
CA ALA A 280 0.41 -7.98 -18.71
C ALA A 280 1.48 -8.88 -18.10
N LEU A 281 1.09 -10.00 -17.49
CA LEU A 281 2.00 -10.97 -16.93
C LEU A 281 2.94 -11.58 -17.99
N ALA A 282 2.42 -11.93 -19.16
CA ALA A 282 3.23 -12.45 -20.27
C ALA A 282 4.30 -11.44 -20.72
N HIS A 283 3.95 -10.15 -20.79
CA HIS A 283 4.91 -9.08 -21.09
C HIS A 283 6.03 -9.00 -20.04
N CYS A 284 5.68 -9.11 -18.74
CA CYS A 284 6.67 -9.12 -17.67
C CYS A 284 7.59 -10.34 -17.74
N HIS A 285 7.02 -11.53 -17.98
CA HIS A 285 7.76 -12.78 -18.08
C HIS A 285 8.77 -12.78 -19.24
N GLN A 286 8.42 -12.17 -20.38
CA GLN A 286 9.35 -11.96 -21.51
C GLN A 286 10.56 -11.10 -21.14
N LYS A 287 10.43 -10.23 -20.12
CA LYS A 287 11.50 -9.40 -19.56
C LYS A 287 12.24 -10.06 -18.39
N GLY A 288 11.90 -11.34 -18.09
CA GLY A 288 12.48 -12.07 -16.96
C GLY A 288 11.95 -11.67 -15.59
N LEU A 289 10.81 -10.96 -15.53
CA LEU A 289 10.21 -10.48 -14.30
C LEU A 289 8.98 -11.34 -13.94
N LEU A 290 8.97 -11.91 -12.73
CA LEU A 290 7.80 -12.57 -12.13
C LEU A 290 7.12 -11.62 -11.17
N HIS A 291 5.79 -11.62 -11.14
CA HIS A 291 5.00 -10.78 -10.23
C HIS A 291 5.02 -11.27 -8.78
N ARG A 292 4.88 -12.59 -8.57
CA ARG A 292 4.99 -13.30 -7.28
C ARG A 292 3.94 -12.99 -6.21
N ASP A 293 3.05 -12.04 -6.45
CA ASP A 293 1.95 -11.69 -5.53
C ASP A 293 0.69 -11.27 -6.32
N VAL A 294 0.33 -12.06 -7.34
CA VAL A 294 -0.92 -11.86 -8.09
C VAL A 294 -2.10 -12.18 -7.18
N LYS A 295 -3.02 -11.21 -7.03
CA LYS A 295 -4.24 -11.33 -6.22
C LYS A 295 -5.22 -10.21 -6.62
N PRO A 296 -6.51 -10.30 -6.23
CA PRO A 296 -7.50 -9.28 -6.59
C PRO A 296 -7.11 -7.85 -6.21
N GLY A 297 -6.49 -7.64 -5.04
CA GLY A 297 -6.03 -6.32 -4.59
C GLY A 297 -4.89 -5.72 -5.41
N ASN A 298 -4.21 -6.53 -6.24
CA ASN A 298 -3.14 -6.09 -7.14
C ASN A 298 -3.58 -6.01 -8.61
N ILE A 299 -4.88 -6.14 -8.87
CA ILE A 299 -5.48 -5.95 -10.21
C ILE A 299 -6.52 -4.83 -10.09
N PHE A 300 -6.24 -3.73 -10.74
CA PHE A 300 -7.08 -2.55 -10.71
C PHE A 300 -8.04 -2.54 -11.91
N LEU A 301 -9.31 -2.35 -11.64
CA LEU A 301 -10.36 -2.10 -12.63
C LEU A 301 -10.50 -0.59 -12.79
N THR A 302 -10.06 -0.08 -13.91
CA THR A 302 -10.16 1.35 -14.25
C THR A 302 -11.60 1.75 -14.61
N GLU A 303 -11.92 3.04 -14.56
CA GLU A 303 -13.25 3.54 -14.93
C GLU A 303 -13.62 3.27 -16.39
N ASP A 304 -12.62 3.19 -17.29
CA ASP A 304 -12.83 2.77 -18.68
C ASP A 304 -12.93 1.24 -18.85
N GLY A 305 -13.00 0.51 -17.74
CA GLY A 305 -13.30 -0.92 -17.68
C GLY A 305 -12.12 -1.83 -17.98
N LYS A 306 -10.87 -1.35 -17.99
CA LYS A 306 -9.66 -2.16 -18.25
C LYS A 306 -9.03 -2.69 -16.96
N ALA A 307 -8.35 -3.82 -17.06
CA ALA A 307 -7.48 -4.29 -16.00
C ALA A 307 -6.12 -3.60 -16.07
N LYS A 308 -5.58 -3.21 -14.90
CA LYS A 308 -4.19 -2.79 -14.75
C LYS A 308 -3.55 -3.53 -13.59
N LEU A 309 -2.43 -4.17 -13.88
CA LEU A 309 -1.63 -4.89 -12.89
C LEU A 309 -0.83 -3.90 -12.05
N LEU A 310 -0.97 -4.01 -10.72
CA LEU A 310 -0.28 -3.20 -9.72
C LEU A 310 0.82 -4.03 -9.04
N ASP A 311 1.65 -3.34 -8.28
CA ASP A 311 2.43 -3.88 -7.16
C ASP A 311 3.24 -5.14 -7.44
N PHE A 312 4.21 -5.03 -8.34
CA PHE A 312 5.29 -5.99 -8.41
C PHE A 312 6.00 -6.02 -7.05
N ASN A 313 6.16 -7.21 -6.50
CA ASN A 313 6.68 -7.35 -5.15
C ASN A 313 8.22 -7.19 -5.13
N ILE A 314 8.69 -5.95 -5.28
CA ILE A 314 10.10 -5.56 -5.25
C ILE A 314 10.79 -6.09 -3.98
N ALA A 315 10.08 -6.13 -2.85
CA ALA A 315 10.62 -6.61 -1.60
C ALA A 315 10.99 -8.11 -1.60
N VAL A 316 10.30 -8.91 -2.42
CA VAL A 316 10.56 -10.36 -2.53
C VAL A 316 11.74 -10.65 -3.45
N ALA A 317 11.84 -9.93 -4.56
CA ALA A 317 12.96 -10.06 -5.48
C ALA A 317 14.30 -9.78 -4.78
N VAL A 318 14.32 -8.77 -3.92
CA VAL A 318 15.49 -8.39 -3.11
C VAL A 318 15.93 -9.51 -2.17
N LYS A 319 14.99 -10.12 -1.44
CA LYS A 319 15.29 -11.15 -0.44
C LYS A 319 15.73 -12.51 -1.06
N GLN A 320 15.39 -12.76 -2.31
CA GLN A 320 15.77 -14.01 -3.02
C GLN A 320 17.14 -13.94 -3.71
N THR A 321 17.67 -12.75 -4.01
CA THR A 321 19.04 -12.58 -4.52
C THR A 321 20.11 -12.92 -3.48
N GLU A 322 19.76 -12.88 -2.19
CA GLU A 322 20.62 -13.36 -1.10
C GLU A 322 20.34 -14.84 -0.82
N GLN A 323 20.98 -15.69 -1.61
CA GLN A 323 21.23 -17.13 -1.41
C GLN A 323 20.30 -17.89 -0.45
N GLY A 324 19.41 -18.71 -1.00
CA GLY A 324 19.00 -19.97 -0.34
C GLY A 324 18.18 -19.88 0.95
N SER A 325 17.70 -18.72 1.34
CA SER A 325 16.78 -18.64 2.48
C SER A 325 15.39 -19.09 2.00
N GLY A 326 14.97 -20.29 2.39
CA GLY A 326 13.64 -20.87 2.15
C GLY A 326 12.49 -20.06 2.78
N ARG A 327 12.54 -18.74 2.70
CA ARG A 327 11.47 -17.85 3.14
C ARG A 327 10.41 -17.80 2.06
N VAL A 328 9.28 -18.42 2.36
CA VAL A 328 8.05 -18.32 1.58
C VAL A 328 7.55 -16.87 1.64
N SER A 329 7.37 -16.23 0.49
CA SER A 329 6.91 -14.85 0.40
C SER A 329 5.78 -14.72 -0.60
N GLY A 330 4.77 -13.92 -0.28
CA GLY A 330 3.53 -13.70 -1.02
C GLY A 330 2.32 -13.77 -0.08
N THR A 331 1.14 -13.64 -0.64
CA THR A 331 -0.13 -13.76 0.10
C THR A 331 -0.55 -15.23 0.11
N PRO A 332 -0.56 -15.93 1.27
CA PRO A 332 -0.79 -17.38 1.37
C PRO A 332 -2.02 -17.88 0.59
N ALA A 333 -3.09 -17.08 0.55
CA ALA A 333 -4.35 -17.42 -0.12
C ALA A 333 -4.27 -17.56 -1.65
N TYR A 334 -3.17 -17.13 -2.28
CA TYR A 334 -2.98 -17.12 -3.74
C TYR A 334 -1.70 -17.84 -4.19
N MET A 335 -0.90 -18.34 -3.26
CA MET A 335 0.39 -18.94 -3.55
C MET A 335 0.28 -20.22 -4.39
N ALA A 336 1.14 -20.33 -5.39
CA ALA A 336 1.26 -21.56 -6.16
C ALA A 336 1.89 -22.69 -5.31
N PRO A 337 1.59 -23.98 -5.59
CA PRO A 337 2.16 -25.12 -4.86
C PRO A 337 3.67 -25.11 -4.78
N GLU A 338 4.37 -24.81 -5.89
CA GLU A 338 5.83 -24.67 -5.95
C GLU A 338 6.35 -23.52 -5.07
N GLN A 339 5.60 -22.41 -4.99
CA GLN A 339 5.92 -21.29 -4.12
C GLN A 339 5.78 -21.67 -2.64
N CYS A 340 4.71 -22.39 -2.29
CA CYS A 340 4.52 -22.91 -0.93
C CYS A 340 5.63 -23.88 -0.50
N ARG A 341 6.20 -24.64 -1.45
CA ARG A 341 7.30 -25.59 -1.18
C ARG A 341 8.68 -24.93 -1.22
N GLY A 342 8.79 -23.64 -1.59
CA GLY A 342 10.08 -22.97 -1.76
C GLY A 342 10.87 -23.48 -2.97
N GLU A 343 10.21 -24.09 -3.96
CA GLU A 343 10.79 -24.60 -5.19
C GLU A 343 11.07 -23.47 -6.20
N PRO A 344 11.96 -23.66 -7.18
CA PRO A 344 12.16 -22.69 -8.26
C PRO A 344 10.85 -22.43 -9.01
N MET A 345 10.55 -21.13 -9.21
CA MET A 345 9.33 -20.67 -9.87
C MET A 345 9.59 -20.18 -11.28
N ASP A 346 8.57 -20.32 -12.13
CA ASP A 346 8.46 -19.66 -13.43
C ASP A 346 7.11 -18.90 -13.55
N GLY A 347 6.83 -18.33 -14.73
CA GLY A 347 5.61 -17.55 -14.95
C GLY A 347 4.29 -18.30 -14.71
N ARG A 348 4.34 -19.63 -14.62
CA ARG A 348 3.16 -20.45 -14.31
C ARG A 348 2.74 -20.39 -12.84
N ALA A 349 3.59 -19.84 -11.95
CA ALA A 349 3.18 -19.52 -10.59
C ALA A 349 2.23 -18.31 -10.56
N ASP A 350 2.51 -17.26 -11.34
CA ASP A 350 1.61 -16.10 -11.49
C ASP A 350 0.29 -16.50 -12.17
N LEU A 351 0.35 -17.41 -13.15
CA LEU A 351 -0.84 -17.98 -13.79
C LEU A 351 -1.73 -18.72 -12.79
N TYR A 352 -1.15 -19.52 -11.89
CA TYR A 352 -1.90 -20.20 -10.83
C TYR A 352 -2.61 -19.21 -9.92
N ALA A 353 -1.90 -18.19 -9.46
CA ALA A 353 -2.45 -17.14 -8.60
C ALA A 353 -3.60 -16.37 -9.29
N LEU A 354 -3.48 -16.14 -10.60
CA LEU A 354 -4.57 -15.53 -11.37
C LEU A 354 -5.78 -16.47 -11.51
N GLY A 355 -5.57 -17.80 -11.63
CA GLY A 355 -6.64 -18.79 -11.58
C GLY A 355 -7.42 -18.77 -10.26
N ILE A 356 -6.71 -18.66 -9.12
CA ILE A 356 -7.32 -18.48 -7.80
C ILE A 356 -8.09 -17.15 -7.73
N THR A 357 -7.52 -16.08 -8.30
CA THR A 357 -8.17 -14.77 -8.39
C THR A 357 -9.47 -14.85 -9.21
N ALA A 358 -9.45 -15.53 -10.34
CA ALA A 358 -10.65 -15.75 -11.17
C ALA A 358 -11.75 -16.51 -10.42
N TYR A 359 -11.38 -17.58 -9.70
CA TYR A 359 -12.33 -18.29 -8.84
C TYR A 359 -12.97 -17.36 -7.81
N ALA A 360 -12.16 -16.63 -7.05
CA ALA A 360 -12.66 -15.71 -6.04
C ALA A 360 -13.56 -14.61 -6.65
N LEU A 361 -13.24 -14.14 -7.86
CA LEU A 361 -14.01 -13.09 -8.55
C LEU A 361 -15.39 -13.59 -9.02
N VAL A 362 -15.50 -14.85 -9.49
CA VAL A 362 -16.77 -15.39 -9.96
C VAL A 362 -17.64 -15.93 -8.82
N THR A 363 -17.03 -16.50 -7.77
CA THR A 363 -17.78 -17.09 -6.65
C THR A 363 -18.04 -16.11 -5.50
N GLY A 364 -17.23 -15.04 -5.38
CA GLY A 364 -17.21 -14.14 -4.24
C GLY A 364 -16.42 -14.66 -3.03
N GLU A 365 -15.84 -15.86 -3.11
CA GLU A 365 -15.18 -16.54 -1.99
C GLU A 365 -13.82 -17.14 -2.41
N GLN A 366 -12.93 -17.32 -1.42
CA GLN A 366 -11.70 -18.06 -1.60
C GLN A 366 -11.98 -19.57 -1.77
N PRO A 367 -11.21 -20.28 -2.64
CA PRO A 367 -11.41 -21.74 -2.82
C PRO A 367 -11.00 -22.54 -1.59
N TYR A 368 -10.12 -22.00 -0.76
CA TYR A 368 -9.61 -22.66 0.43
C TYR A 368 -9.71 -21.72 1.63
N GLY A 369 -10.17 -22.26 2.76
CA GLY A 369 -10.13 -21.64 4.07
C GLY A 369 -8.93 -22.14 4.88
N GLY A 370 -8.68 -21.52 6.05
CA GLY A 370 -7.67 -21.97 7.00
C GLY A 370 -7.45 -20.92 8.07
N ASP A 371 -7.24 -21.37 9.32
CA ASP A 371 -7.02 -20.47 10.46
C ASP A 371 -5.59 -19.91 10.47
N THR A 372 -4.67 -20.57 9.78
CA THR A 372 -3.27 -20.17 9.71
C THR A 372 -2.77 -20.10 8.26
N ALA A 373 -1.71 -19.31 8.04
CA ALA A 373 -1.03 -19.26 6.76
C ALA A 373 -0.51 -20.65 6.32
N VAL A 374 -0.09 -21.48 7.26
CA VAL A 374 0.41 -22.84 7.00
C VAL A 374 -0.71 -23.76 6.51
N ASP A 375 -1.90 -23.68 7.12
CA ASP A 375 -3.05 -24.49 6.70
C ASP A 375 -3.47 -24.10 5.28
N MET A 376 -3.50 -22.82 4.98
CA MET A 376 -3.82 -22.31 3.64
C MET A 376 -2.81 -22.81 2.58
N MET A 377 -1.50 -22.74 2.90
CA MET A 377 -0.45 -23.28 2.03
C MET A 377 -0.59 -24.80 1.81
N ARG A 378 -0.99 -25.57 2.83
CA ARG A 378 -1.25 -27.02 2.68
C ARG A 378 -2.37 -27.31 1.68
N HIS A 379 -3.45 -26.51 1.69
CA HIS A 379 -4.53 -26.63 0.72
C HIS A 379 -4.04 -26.37 -0.71
N HIS A 380 -3.24 -25.32 -0.90
CA HIS A 380 -2.65 -25.07 -2.23
C HIS A 380 -1.79 -26.22 -2.74
N VAL A 381 -1.07 -26.90 -1.85
CA VAL A 381 -0.20 -28.03 -2.20
C VAL A 381 -0.99 -29.31 -2.49
N ALA A 382 -2.01 -29.63 -1.69
CA ALA A 382 -2.59 -30.96 -1.65
C ALA A 382 -4.09 -31.05 -1.97
N THR A 383 -4.89 -30.01 -1.67
CA THR A 383 -6.34 -30.08 -1.84
C THR A 383 -6.74 -29.78 -3.29
N PRO A 384 -7.54 -30.62 -3.95
CA PRO A 384 -8.06 -30.33 -5.29
C PRO A 384 -8.81 -28.98 -5.32
N MET A 385 -8.79 -28.33 -6.48
CA MET A 385 -9.57 -27.13 -6.71
C MET A 385 -11.06 -27.47 -6.68
N PRO A 386 -11.90 -26.81 -5.85
CA PRO A 386 -13.35 -27.05 -5.88
C PRO A 386 -13.93 -26.58 -7.22
N ASP A 387 -14.99 -27.24 -7.67
CA ASP A 387 -15.70 -26.82 -8.88
C ASP A 387 -16.44 -25.49 -8.60
N ALA A 388 -16.11 -24.45 -9.36
CA ALA A 388 -16.74 -23.14 -9.23
C ALA A 388 -18.25 -23.19 -9.51
N ARG A 389 -18.75 -24.21 -10.25
CA ARG A 389 -20.17 -24.43 -10.53
C ARG A 389 -20.98 -24.86 -9.31
N GLU A 390 -20.34 -25.41 -8.29
CA GLU A 390 -21.02 -25.67 -7.02
C GLU A 390 -21.57 -24.38 -6.38
N ARG A 391 -20.93 -23.24 -6.69
CA ARG A 391 -21.33 -21.89 -6.20
C ARG A 391 -22.06 -21.08 -7.26
N VAL A 392 -21.70 -21.26 -8.54
CA VAL A 392 -22.20 -20.51 -9.69
C VAL A 392 -22.58 -21.50 -10.80
N PRO A 393 -23.79 -22.12 -10.74
CA PRO A 393 -24.19 -23.20 -11.65
C PRO A 393 -24.21 -22.81 -13.14
N ASP A 394 -24.43 -21.54 -13.44
CA ASP A 394 -24.49 -20.96 -14.78
C ASP A 394 -23.11 -20.46 -15.30
N LEU A 395 -22.02 -20.78 -14.59
CA LEU A 395 -20.67 -20.40 -15.01
C LEU A 395 -20.32 -21.03 -16.38
N PRO A 396 -19.94 -20.21 -17.38
CA PRO A 396 -19.59 -20.71 -18.72
C PRO A 396 -18.41 -21.68 -18.72
N ASP A 397 -18.45 -22.66 -19.65
CA ASP A 397 -17.44 -23.72 -19.77
C ASP A 397 -16.03 -23.19 -19.88
N TYR A 398 -15.83 -22.11 -20.63
CA TYR A 398 -14.50 -21.51 -20.80
C TYR A 398 -13.90 -20.95 -19.50
N LEU A 399 -14.71 -20.39 -18.59
CA LEU A 399 -14.21 -19.94 -17.28
C LEU A 399 -13.93 -21.13 -16.35
N VAL A 400 -14.78 -22.17 -16.38
CA VAL A 400 -14.55 -23.40 -15.63
C VAL A 400 -13.24 -24.05 -16.07
N GLU A 401 -13.03 -24.21 -17.39
CA GLU A 401 -11.81 -24.79 -17.94
C GLU A 401 -10.58 -23.95 -17.62
N PHE A 402 -10.68 -22.62 -17.78
CA PHE A 402 -9.59 -21.71 -17.43
C PHE A 402 -9.17 -21.87 -15.96
N ILE A 403 -10.14 -21.77 -15.02
CA ILE A 403 -9.88 -21.90 -13.58
C ILE A 403 -9.28 -23.27 -13.27
N ALA A 404 -9.91 -24.35 -13.75
CA ALA A 404 -9.47 -25.71 -13.47
C ALA A 404 -8.06 -25.99 -14.00
N ARG A 405 -7.74 -25.50 -15.20
CA ARG A 405 -6.43 -25.72 -15.83
C ARG A 405 -5.35 -24.81 -15.23
N ALA A 406 -5.63 -23.53 -15.00
CA ALA A 406 -4.69 -22.60 -14.39
C ALA A 406 -4.27 -23.05 -12.99
N THR A 407 -5.19 -23.68 -12.23
CA THR A 407 -4.98 -24.08 -10.83
C THR A 407 -4.52 -25.53 -10.65
N ARG A 408 -4.09 -26.24 -11.71
CA ARG A 408 -3.49 -27.56 -11.60
C ARG A 408 -2.29 -27.55 -10.67
N LYS A 409 -2.20 -28.56 -9.79
CA LYS A 409 -1.14 -28.62 -8.76
C LYS A 409 0.24 -28.80 -9.39
N ASN A 410 0.35 -29.71 -10.35
CA ASN A 410 1.53 -29.84 -11.16
C ASN A 410 1.53 -28.72 -12.22
N ARG A 411 2.58 -27.92 -12.24
CA ARG A 411 2.70 -26.80 -13.17
C ARG A 411 2.75 -27.22 -14.65
N GLU A 412 3.21 -28.45 -14.94
CA GLU A 412 3.26 -28.98 -16.32
C GLU A 412 1.86 -29.23 -16.90
N ASP A 413 0.84 -29.44 -16.05
CA ASP A 413 -0.54 -29.64 -16.45
C ASP A 413 -1.32 -28.33 -16.63
N ARG A 414 -0.71 -27.19 -16.35
CA ARG A 414 -1.28 -25.86 -16.57
C ARG A 414 -1.15 -25.45 -18.04
N PHE A 415 -1.61 -24.23 -18.37
CA PHE A 415 -1.21 -23.62 -19.65
C PHE A 415 0.30 -23.42 -19.68
N ALA A 416 0.89 -23.56 -20.86
CA ALA A 416 2.34 -23.46 -21.05
C ALA A 416 2.89 -22.07 -20.67
N SER A 417 2.06 -21.03 -20.78
CA SER A 417 2.41 -19.64 -20.42
C SER A 417 1.17 -18.80 -20.18
N CYS A 418 1.34 -17.62 -19.58
CA CYS A 418 0.27 -16.62 -19.49
C CYS A 418 -0.23 -16.20 -20.89
N ALA A 419 0.64 -16.09 -21.89
CA ALA A 419 0.23 -15.79 -23.27
C ALA A 419 -0.70 -16.86 -23.86
N ALA A 420 -0.40 -18.15 -23.60
CA ALA A 420 -1.26 -19.25 -24.06
C ALA A 420 -2.63 -19.23 -23.36
N ALA A 421 -2.68 -18.90 -22.07
CA ALA A 421 -3.92 -18.76 -21.31
C ALA A 421 -4.74 -17.54 -21.76
N ALA A 422 -4.09 -16.42 -22.08
CA ALA A 422 -4.74 -15.25 -22.65
C ALA A 422 -5.40 -15.55 -24.00
N ALA A 423 -4.66 -16.21 -24.89
CA ALA A 423 -5.17 -16.62 -26.19
C ALA A 423 -6.39 -17.56 -26.05
N PHE A 424 -6.35 -18.50 -25.10
CA PHE A 424 -7.48 -19.37 -24.80
C PHE A 424 -8.74 -18.58 -24.43
N LEU A 425 -8.64 -17.63 -23.48
CA LEU A 425 -9.78 -16.81 -23.07
C LEU A 425 -10.28 -15.90 -24.20
N ARG A 426 -9.38 -15.30 -24.98
CA ARG A 426 -9.75 -14.46 -26.12
C ARG A 426 -10.54 -15.25 -27.17
N THR A 427 -10.09 -16.44 -27.51
CA THR A 427 -10.76 -17.32 -28.49
C THR A 427 -12.10 -17.83 -27.97
N ALA A 428 -12.17 -18.22 -26.67
CA ALA A 428 -13.36 -18.84 -26.11
C ALA A 428 -14.55 -17.87 -25.95
N VAL A 429 -14.27 -16.58 -25.77
CA VAL A 429 -15.31 -15.55 -25.58
C VAL A 429 -15.68 -14.87 -26.90
N GLU A 430 -15.00 -15.22 -28.01
CA GLU A 430 -15.13 -14.48 -29.27
C GLU A 430 -15.01 -12.96 -29.04
N LEU A 431 -14.13 -12.57 -28.10
CA LEU A 431 -13.90 -11.16 -27.85
C LEU A 431 -13.44 -10.54 -29.18
N PRO A 432 -14.20 -9.62 -29.75
CA PRO A 432 -13.76 -9.02 -31.00
C PRO A 432 -12.37 -8.45 -30.75
N ILE A 433 -11.44 -8.72 -31.66
CA ILE A 433 -10.17 -7.99 -31.70
C ILE A 433 -10.56 -6.54 -31.96
N VAL A 434 -10.63 -5.77 -30.87
CA VAL A 434 -11.16 -4.40 -30.92
C VAL A 434 -10.06 -3.49 -31.46
N ASP A 435 -9.81 -3.60 -32.75
CA ASP A 435 -9.00 -2.61 -33.42
C ASP A 435 -9.74 -1.26 -33.63
N LYS A 436 -11.05 -1.24 -33.54
CA LYS A 436 -11.86 0.00 -33.59
C LYS A 436 -13.26 -0.21 -33.02
N LEU A 437 -13.50 0.03 -31.75
CA LEU A 437 -14.84 0.38 -31.28
C LEU A 437 -15.09 1.87 -31.59
N ALA A 438 -16.09 2.14 -32.43
CA ALA A 438 -16.65 3.48 -32.48
C ALA A 438 -17.50 3.66 -31.20
N LEU A 439 -17.03 4.46 -30.27
CA LEU A 439 -17.78 4.85 -29.09
C LEU A 439 -18.74 5.98 -29.51
N THR A 440 -20.05 5.72 -29.47
CA THR A 440 -21.06 6.74 -29.56
C THR A 440 -21.70 6.92 -28.19
N SER A 441 -21.48 8.07 -27.55
CA SER A 441 -22.16 8.42 -26.30
C SER A 441 -23.38 9.30 -26.63
N VAL A 442 -24.52 8.95 -26.05
CA VAL A 442 -25.73 9.77 -26.11
C VAL A 442 -25.97 10.36 -24.73
N ALA A 443 -25.78 11.68 -24.60
CA ALA A 443 -26.15 12.41 -23.38
C ALA A 443 -27.57 12.93 -23.53
N VAL A 444 -28.47 12.59 -22.61
CA VAL A 444 -29.84 13.07 -22.56
C VAL A 444 -29.99 14.04 -21.39
N SER A 445 -30.16 15.33 -21.68
CA SER A 445 -30.46 16.34 -20.68
C SER A 445 -31.97 16.53 -20.59
N TYR A 446 -32.53 16.52 -19.39
CA TYR A 446 -33.95 16.66 -19.18
C TYR A 446 -34.28 17.44 -17.90
N HIS A 447 -35.45 18.07 -17.88
CA HIS A 447 -35.95 18.74 -16.69
C HIS A 447 -36.34 17.67 -15.65
N PRO A 448 -36.06 17.85 -14.33
CA PRO A 448 -36.35 16.85 -13.29
C PRO A 448 -37.77 16.29 -13.28
N SER A 449 -38.78 17.09 -13.66
CA SER A 449 -40.19 16.67 -13.80
C SER A 449 -40.42 15.61 -14.89
N ARG A 450 -39.45 15.33 -15.75
CA ARG A 450 -39.52 14.34 -16.83
C ARG A 450 -38.68 13.07 -16.54
N GLU A 451 -38.10 12.96 -15.39
CA GLU A 451 -37.18 11.86 -15.02
C GLU A 451 -37.78 10.47 -15.23
N ALA A 452 -39.00 10.26 -14.78
CA ALA A 452 -39.69 8.97 -14.93
C ALA A 452 -39.91 8.61 -16.41
N PHE A 453 -40.30 9.59 -17.25
CA PHE A 453 -40.52 9.39 -18.67
C PHE A 453 -39.20 9.06 -19.39
N VAL A 454 -38.15 9.82 -19.10
CA VAL A 454 -36.84 9.63 -19.75
C VAL A 454 -36.21 8.31 -19.32
N THR A 455 -36.32 7.95 -18.05
CA THR A 455 -35.83 6.66 -17.53
C THR A 455 -36.53 5.48 -18.20
N ASP A 456 -37.85 5.55 -18.39
CA ASP A 456 -38.60 4.49 -19.07
C ASP A 456 -38.23 4.40 -20.58
N ALA A 457 -38.06 5.54 -21.24
CA ALA A 457 -37.63 5.59 -22.62
C ALA A 457 -36.21 5.02 -22.82
N LEU A 458 -35.28 5.34 -21.92
CA LEU A 458 -33.91 4.78 -21.93
C LEU A 458 -33.91 3.29 -21.66
N ARG A 459 -34.76 2.77 -20.76
CA ARG A 459 -34.90 1.33 -20.52
C ARG A 459 -35.43 0.58 -21.75
N ARG A 460 -36.36 1.16 -22.50
CA ARG A 460 -36.85 0.57 -23.76
C ARG A 460 -35.74 0.53 -24.81
N LEU A 461 -35.04 1.64 -25.01
CA LEU A 461 -33.89 1.73 -25.93
C LEU A 461 -32.81 0.70 -25.57
N TYR A 462 -32.48 0.55 -24.27
CA TYR A 462 -31.55 -0.44 -23.77
C TYR A 462 -31.99 -1.88 -24.13
N LYS A 463 -33.28 -2.20 -23.95
CA LYS A 463 -33.82 -3.53 -24.30
C LYS A 463 -33.74 -3.81 -25.81
N GLU A 464 -33.99 -2.80 -26.65
CA GLU A 464 -33.90 -2.92 -28.11
C GLU A 464 -32.45 -3.11 -28.57
N LEU A 465 -31.52 -2.34 -28.02
CA LEU A 465 -30.11 -2.40 -28.40
C LEU A 465 -29.37 -3.65 -27.83
N LYS A 466 -29.79 -4.19 -26.67
CA LYS A 466 -29.20 -5.39 -26.05
C LYS A 466 -29.32 -6.64 -26.94
N GLY A 467 -30.29 -6.69 -27.85
CA GLY A 467 -30.51 -7.79 -28.80
C GLY A 467 -29.78 -7.63 -30.13
N VAL A 468 -29.06 -6.54 -30.36
CA VAL A 468 -28.38 -6.28 -31.63
C VAL A 468 -26.97 -6.87 -31.61
N PRO A 469 -26.63 -7.81 -32.51
CA PRO A 469 -25.30 -8.37 -32.58
C PRO A 469 -24.23 -7.29 -32.79
N GLY A 470 -23.15 -7.34 -31.97
CA GLY A 470 -22.05 -6.39 -32.08
C GLY A 470 -22.26 -5.04 -31.37
N VAL A 471 -23.36 -4.87 -30.65
CA VAL A 471 -23.66 -3.65 -29.88
C VAL A 471 -23.55 -3.93 -28.39
N ALA A 472 -22.59 -3.30 -27.71
CA ALA A 472 -22.50 -3.28 -26.24
C ALA A 472 -23.08 -1.95 -25.73
N VAL A 473 -24.07 -2.02 -24.83
CA VAL A 473 -24.71 -0.85 -24.26
C VAL A 473 -24.35 -0.74 -22.78
N ILE A 474 -23.70 0.37 -22.41
CA ILE A 474 -23.41 0.72 -21.03
C ILE A 474 -24.41 1.78 -20.59
N TYR A 475 -25.16 1.50 -19.54
CA TYR A 475 -26.12 2.43 -18.95
C TYR A 475 -25.58 2.92 -17.60
N GLY A 476 -25.44 4.23 -17.44
CA GLY A 476 -25.04 4.88 -16.19
C GLY A 476 -25.96 6.05 -15.87
N HIS A 477 -26.36 6.19 -14.60
CA HIS A 477 -27.08 7.34 -14.09
C HIS A 477 -26.10 8.21 -13.31
N GLN A 478 -25.79 9.42 -13.80
CA GLN A 478 -25.17 10.46 -12.98
C GLN A 478 -26.29 11.27 -12.32
N GLY A 479 -26.33 11.29 -10.99
CA GLY A 479 -27.23 12.17 -10.26
C GLY A 479 -27.00 13.64 -10.61
N ALA A 480 -28.07 14.44 -10.61
CA ALA A 480 -28.10 15.83 -11.00
C ALA A 480 -26.91 16.62 -10.44
N ALA A 481 -26.05 17.10 -11.32
CA ALA A 481 -25.18 18.22 -11.01
C ALA A 481 -26.04 19.46 -10.83
N SER A 482 -25.93 20.14 -9.70
CA SER A 482 -26.51 21.46 -9.47
C SER A 482 -26.08 22.41 -10.58
N SER A 483 -27.03 23.05 -11.20
CA SER A 483 -26.80 24.07 -12.22
C SER A 483 -25.97 25.23 -11.67
N PRO A 484 -25.03 25.78 -12.45
CA PRO A 484 -24.50 27.10 -12.19
C PRO A 484 -25.57 28.16 -12.50
N ASP A 485 -25.60 29.16 -11.64
CA ASP A 485 -26.49 30.30 -11.59
C ASP A 485 -26.91 30.88 -12.95
N GLU A 486 -28.22 31.03 -13.14
CA GLU A 486 -28.85 32.10 -13.91
C GLU A 486 -28.63 33.42 -13.15
N ASP A 487 -27.58 34.16 -13.51
CA ASP A 487 -27.51 35.60 -13.33
C ASP A 487 -26.43 36.19 -14.25
N ALA A 488 -26.81 36.50 -15.46
CA ALA A 488 -26.27 37.64 -16.20
C ALA A 488 -27.20 37.89 -17.43
N LYS A 489 -27.87 39.02 -17.36
CA LYS A 489 -28.53 39.67 -18.47
C LYS A 489 -27.58 39.95 -19.61
#